data_5223ebc86f92a7c3a881fae892c62fdb
#
_entry.id   5223ebc86f92a7c3a881fae892c62fdb
#
_cell.length_a   1.000
_cell.length_b   1.000
_cell.length_c   1.000
_cell.angle_alpha   90.00
_cell.angle_beta   90.00
_cell.angle_gamma   90.00
#
_symmetry.space_group_name_H-M   'P 1'
#
loop_
_entity.id
_entity.type
_entity.pdbx_description
1 polymer ?
#
loop_
_entity_poly.entity_id
_entity_poly.type
_entity_poly.pdbx_seq_one_letter_code
_entity_poly.pdbx_strand_id
1 'polypeptide(L)'
;MVAGLLLPALARAKTKAKCIVSLSNLRQLGVGLMLYSDDHEGRFPGHSSAGSGNVKVRWADRLFPYLSNPDAYLSPMLRPEEMSFMTKPFFHTATGGVETPGVTRYYGGYGYNYQYLGNSRTPGGIAPFHASVSSIAVPAATVAIGDTKGARKGSPDLPYGADGSAVYVLDPPLGSVALGSQGSRRTSSQPGPGNAYYEGGSDGSDAHRATPSDRNAGRVNVVLVDGHARAMTPAELDGRRLSPNGEPNNAWWNGCFDPHVR
;
A
#
# COMPACT_ATOMS: atom_id res chain seq x y z
N MET A 1 24.87 -32.05 -17.16
CA MET A 1 23.59 -31.52 -17.70
C MET A 1 22.46 -31.37 -16.66
N VAL A 2 22.44 -32.11 -15.57
CA VAL A 2 21.38 -32.04 -14.53
C VAL A 2 21.32 -30.70 -13.81
N ALA A 3 22.45 -30.08 -13.51
CA ALA A 3 22.55 -28.79 -12.79
C ALA A 3 21.85 -27.61 -13.56
N GLY A 4 21.89 -27.61 -14.90
CA GLY A 4 21.28 -26.57 -15.71
C GLY A 4 19.76 -26.54 -15.64
N LEU A 5 19.12 -27.68 -15.38
CA LEU A 5 17.65 -27.77 -15.23
C LEU A 5 17.20 -27.47 -13.78
N LEU A 6 18.06 -27.72 -12.79
CA LEU A 6 17.75 -27.48 -11.37
C LEU A 6 17.76 -25.99 -10.99
N LEU A 7 18.66 -25.19 -11.54
CA LEU A 7 18.78 -23.77 -11.21
C LEU A 7 17.50 -22.95 -11.50
N PRO A 8 16.88 -23.07 -12.70
CA PRO A 8 15.63 -22.36 -12.97
C PRO A 8 14.47 -22.83 -12.08
N ALA A 9 14.41 -24.13 -11.77
CA ALA A 9 13.38 -24.67 -10.89
C ALA A 9 13.52 -24.14 -9.46
N LEU A 10 14.73 -24.09 -8.94
CA LEU A 10 15.04 -23.54 -7.61
C LEU A 10 14.71 -22.05 -7.54
N ALA A 11 15.06 -21.27 -8.57
CA ALA A 11 14.74 -19.85 -8.63
C ALA A 11 13.22 -19.59 -8.58
N ARG A 12 12.43 -20.36 -9.35
CA ARG A 12 10.96 -20.30 -9.33
C ARG A 12 10.39 -20.68 -7.96
N ALA A 13 10.91 -21.76 -7.35
CA ALA A 13 10.48 -22.19 -6.02
C ALA A 13 10.77 -21.12 -4.96
N LYS A 14 11.94 -20.49 -4.99
CA LYS A 14 12.32 -19.39 -4.10
C LYS A 14 11.39 -18.17 -4.27
N THR A 15 11.08 -17.79 -5.50
CA THR A 15 10.13 -16.70 -5.78
C THR A 15 8.75 -17.02 -5.23
N LYS A 16 8.25 -18.23 -5.47
CA LYS A 16 6.93 -18.67 -4.97
C LYS A 16 6.88 -18.68 -3.44
N ALA A 17 7.94 -19.15 -2.78
CA ALA A 17 8.05 -19.10 -1.31
C ALA A 17 7.98 -17.66 -0.79
N LYS A 18 8.72 -16.73 -1.39
CA LYS A 18 8.65 -15.30 -1.05
C LYS A 18 7.25 -14.70 -1.23
N CYS A 19 6.55 -15.05 -2.31
CA CYS A 19 5.16 -14.60 -2.50
C CYS A 19 4.23 -15.08 -1.38
N ILE A 20 4.40 -16.32 -0.91
CA ILE A 20 3.61 -16.88 0.21
C ILE A 20 3.95 -16.17 1.50
N VAL A 21 5.22 -15.89 1.78
CA VAL A 21 5.64 -15.11 2.95
C VAL A 21 5.03 -13.72 2.91
N SER A 22 5.02 -13.05 1.76
CA SER A 22 4.35 -11.75 1.59
C SER A 22 2.86 -11.81 1.92
N LEU A 23 2.14 -12.84 1.45
CA LEU A 23 0.73 -13.03 1.81
C LEU A 23 0.54 -13.27 3.32
N SER A 24 1.44 -14.02 3.95
CA SER A 24 1.41 -14.24 5.40
C SER A 24 1.64 -12.94 6.16
N ASN A 25 2.59 -12.12 5.74
CA ASN A 25 2.84 -10.81 6.32
C ASN A 25 1.59 -9.91 6.22
N LEU A 26 0.96 -9.86 5.04
CA LEU A 26 -0.26 -9.08 4.85
C LEU A 26 -1.42 -9.55 5.74
N ARG A 27 -1.57 -10.86 5.95
CA ARG A 27 -2.56 -11.38 6.93
C ARG A 27 -2.28 -10.88 8.34
N GLN A 28 -1.02 -10.91 8.78
CA GLN A 28 -0.63 -10.38 10.08
C GLN A 28 -0.96 -8.89 10.19
N LEU A 29 -0.64 -8.11 9.15
CA LEU A 29 -0.98 -6.68 9.10
C LEU A 29 -2.50 -6.45 9.13
N GLY A 30 -3.28 -7.30 8.47
CA GLY A 30 -4.75 -7.27 8.54
C GLY A 30 -5.27 -7.50 9.94
N VAL A 31 -4.72 -8.51 10.64
CA VAL A 31 -5.05 -8.77 12.07
C VAL A 31 -4.68 -7.56 12.93
N GLY A 32 -3.47 -7.02 12.77
CA GLY A 32 -3.05 -5.81 13.50
C GLY A 32 -3.96 -4.61 13.24
N LEU A 33 -4.45 -4.47 12.01
CA LEU A 33 -5.39 -3.41 11.63
C LEU A 33 -6.74 -3.55 12.35
N MET A 34 -7.27 -4.76 12.44
CA MET A 34 -8.53 -5.03 13.13
C MET A 34 -8.40 -4.82 14.64
N LEU A 35 -7.32 -5.33 15.26
CA LEU A 35 -7.04 -5.10 16.69
C LEU A 35 -6.90 -3.60 17.00
N TYR A 36 -6.21 -2.85 16.14
CA TYR A 36 -6.15 -1.41 16.27
C TYR A 36 -7.55 -0.78 16.23
N SER A 37 -8.39 -1.20 15.28
CA SER A 37 -9.74 -0.63 15.13
C SER A 37 -10.62 -0.95 16.34
N ASP A 38 -10.52 -2.16 16.91
CA ASP A 38 -11.27 -2.56 18.09
C ASP A 38 -10.93 -1.66 19.30
N ASP A 39 -9.66 -1.30 19.48
CA ASP A 39 -9.22 -0.42 20.57
C ASP A 39 -9.49 1.07 20.28
N HIS A 40 -9.88 1.42 19.07
CA HIS A 40 -10.10 2.79 18.62
C HIS A 40 -11.54 3.05 18.13
N GLU A 41 -12.52 2.58 18.85
CA GLU A 41 -13.96 2.82 18.59
C GLU A 41 -14.38 2.36 17.18
N GLY A 42 -13.78 1.29 16.68
CA GLY A 42 -14.03 0.79 15.33
C GLY A 42 -13.42 1.63 14.21
N ARG A 43 -12.51 2.56 14.51
CA ARG A 43 -11.93 3.46 13.51
C ARG A 43 -10.60 2.98 12.98
N PHE A 44 -10.41 3.11 11.68
CA PHE A 44 -9.14 2.82 11.03
C PHE A 44 -8.07 3.89 11.33
N PRO A 45 -6.78 3.51 11.34
CA PRO A 45 -5.69 4.47 11.55
C PRO A 45 -5.58 5.49 10.43
N GLY A 46 -5.19 6.71 10.76
CA GLY A 46 -4.73 7.65 9.73
C GLY A 46 -3.38 7.22 9.16
N HIS A 47 -3.19 7.41 7.85
CA HIS A 47 -1.97 6.97 7.17
C HIS A 47 -0.70 7.62 7.70
N SER A 48 -0.78 8.88 8.14
CA SER A 48 0.35 9.65 8.67
C SER A 48 -0.14 10.86 9.44
N SER A 49 0.39 11.12 10.60
CA SER A 49 0.16 12.36 11.36
C SER A 49 1.48 13.07 11.64
N ALA A 50 1.41 14.37 11.89
CA ALA A 50 2.53 15.06 12.51
C ALA A 50 2.74 14.49 13.91
N GLY A 51 3.97 14.08 14.20
CA GLY A 51 4.41 13.76 15.55
C GLY A 51 5.11 14.98 16.17
N SER A 52 5.47 14.89 17.42
CA SER A 52 6.31 15.88 18.08
C SER A 52 7.69 15.95 17.40
N GLY A 53 8.22 17.15 17.18
CA GLY A 53 9.59 17.32 16.69
C GLY A 53 9.87 16.83 15.28
N ASN A 54 9.00 17.07 14.31
CA ASN A 54 9.14 16.62 12.92
C ASN A 54 9.08 15.10 12.68
N VAL A 55 8.85 14.29 13.69
CA VAL A 55 8.65 12.85 13.53
C VAL A 55 7.24 12.60 13.01
N LYS A 56 7.14 11.81 11.97
CA LYS A 56 5.85 11.43 11.38
C LYS A 56 5.46 10.06 11.87
N VAL A 57 4.31 9.98 12.55
CA VAL A 57 3.69 8.72 12.94
C VAL A 57 2.87 8.20 11.78
N ARG A 58 3.15 6.97 11.36
CA ARG A 58 2.52 6.31 10.22
C ARG A 58 1.55 5.23 10.68
N TRP A 59 0.72 4.74 9.78
CA TRP A 59 -0.15 3.61 10.08
C TRP A 59 0.60 2.39 10.62
N ALA A 60 1.77 2.10 10.10
CA ALA A 60 2.62 1.00 10.58
C ALA A 60 3.05 1.20 12.05
N ASP A 61 3.37 2.43 12.45
CA ASP A 61 3.70 2.74 13.84
C ASP A 61 2.52 2.51 14.76
N ARG A 62 1.31 2.81 14.28
CA ARG A 62 0.07 2.63 15.03
C ARG A 62 -0.30 1.16 15.20
N LEU A 63 0.05 0.31 14.24
CA LEU A 63 -0.16 -1.13 14.32
C LEU A 63 0.93 -1.86 15.11
N PHE A 64 2.09 -1.25 15.30
CA PHE A 64 3.23 -1.90 15.93
C PHE A 64 2.95 -2.42 17.35
N PRO A 65 2.18 -1.76 18.22
CA PRO A 65 1.80 -2.32 19.52
C PRO A 65 1.02 -3.64 19.44
N TYR A 66 0.26 -3.84 18.36
CA TYR A 66 -0.55 -5.05 18.13
C TYR A 66 0.23 -6.13 17.39
N LEU A 67 1.21 -5.73 16.61
CA LEU A 67 2.02 -6.62 15.79
C LEU A 67 3.50 -6.24 15.94
N SER A 68 4.10 -6.64 17.05
CA SER A 68 5.49 -6.32 17.41
C SER A 68 6.54 -7.11 16.59
N ASN A 69 6.18 -7.58 15.40
CA ASN A 69 7.07 -8.27 14.47
C ASN A 69 7.46 -7.32 13.32
N PRO A 70 8.65 -6.69 13.35
CA PRO A 70 9.05 -5.75 12.32
C PRO A 70 9.18 -6.38 10.93
N ASP A 71 9.45 -7.68 10.83
CA ASP A 71 9.59 -8.38 9.55
C ASP A 71 8.26 -8.49 8.82
N ALA A 72 7.13 -8.45 9.53
CA ALA A 72 5.81 -8.45 8.91
C ALA A 72 5.51 -7.17 8.11
N TYR A 73 6.24 -6.09 8.38
CA TYR A 73 6.08 -4.82 7.65
C TYR A 73 6.97 -4.74 6.40
N LEU A 74 7.76 -5.80 6.13
CA LEU A 74 8.71 -5.84 5.03
C LEU A 74 8.31 -6.87 3.99
N SER A 75 8.12 -6.43 2.75
CA SER A 75 7.92 -7.38 1.64
C SER A 75 9.21 -8.13 1.34
N PRO A 76 9.20 -9.48 1.39
CA PRO A 76 10.37 -10.29 1.07
C PRO A 76 10.76 -10.22 -0.41
N MET A 77 9.95 -9.57 -1.23
CA MET A 77 10.18 -9.37 -2.66
C MET A 77 10.96 -8.09 -2.96
N LEU A 78 11.19 -7.23 -1.97
CA LEU A 78 12.02 -6.04 -2.14
C LEU A 78 13.49 -6.43 -2.35
N ARG A 79 14.16 -5.65 -3.16
CA ARG A 79 15.61 -5.73 -3.32
C ARG A 79 16.30 -4.95 -2.19
N PRO A 80 17.52 -5.35 -1.79
CA PRO A 80 18.24 -4.64 -0.73
C PRO A 80 18.39 -3.13 -0.96
N GLU A 81 18.62 -2.74 -2.20
CA GLU A 81 18.74 -1.33 -2.58
C GLU A 81 17.43 -0.54 -2.43
N GLU A 82 16.28 -1.18 -2.59
CA GLU A 82 14.97 -0.56 -2.35
C GLU A 82 14.71 -0.36 -0.86
N MET A 83 15.34 -1.14 -0.02
CA MET A 83 15.17 -1.09 1.43
C MET A 83 16.06 -0.05 2.11
N SER A 84 17.26 0.21 1.58
CA SER A 84 18.29 1.00 2.24
C SER A 84 17.93 2.48 2.49
N PHE A 85 17.04 3.04 1.67
CA PHE A 85 16.66 4.46 1.75
C PHE A 85 15.51 4.75 2.71
N MET A 86 14.87 3.72 3.21
CA MET A 86 13.57 3.87 3.84
C MET A 86 13.49 3.27 5.24
N THR A 87 14.62 2.98 5.83
CA THR A 87 14.71 2.51 7.21
C THR A 87 14.49 3.65 8.19
N LYS A 88 13.53 3.48 9.07
CA LYS A 88 13.24 4.40 10.17
C LYS A 88 12.90 3.58 11.42
N PRO A 89 13.33 4.02 12.61
CA PRO A 89 12.88 3.36 13.84
C PRO A 89 11.36 3.45 13.96
N PHE A 90 10.74 2.44 14.56
CA PHE A 90 9.33 2.52 14.92
C PHE A 90 9.12 3.58 15.99
N PHE A 91 8.00 4.30 15.86
CA PHE A 91 7.63 5.35 16.76
C PHE A 91 6.41 4.95 17.59
N HIS A 92 6.63 4.74 18.87
CA HIS A 92 5.58 4.31 19.80
C HIS A 92 4.73 5.50 20.25
N THR A 93 3.50 5.58 19.82
CA THR A 93 2.57 6.64 20.27
C THR A 93 2.06 6.43 21.69
N ALA A 94 1.91 5.17 22.13
CA ALA A 94 1.48 4.83 23.48
C ALA A 94 2.47 5.27 24.58
N THR A 95 3.72 5.49 24.24
CA THR A 95 4.78 5.92 25.18
C THR A 95 5.14 7.40 25.04
N GLY A 96 4.22 8.21 24.54
CA GLY A 96 4.48 9.66 24.40
C GLY A 96 5.37 10.05 23.22
N GLY A 97 5.52 9.16 22.25
CA GLY A 97 6.24 9.47 21.03
C GLY A 97 7.72 9.09 21.05
N VAL A 98 8.11 8.11 21.83
CA VAL A 98 9.49 7.60 21.89
C VAL A 98 9.76 6.62 20.76
N GLU A 99 10.87 6.80 20.06
CA GLU A 99 11.38 5.81 19.10
C GLU A 99 11.71 4.51 19.83
N THR A 100 11.37 3.36 19.21
CA THR A 100 11.70 2.05 19.77
C THR A 100 13.14 1.70 19.41
N PRO A 101 14.08 1.73 20.36
CA PRO A 101 15.48 1.48 20.07
C PRO A 101 15.70 0.07 19.50
N GLY A 102 16.53 -0.03 18.48
CA GLY A 102 16.90 -1.30 17.87
C GLY A 102 15.85 -1.95 16.97
N VAL A 103 14.66 -1.39 16.90
CA VAL A 103 13.60 -1.88 16.00
C VAL A 103 13.38 -0.89 14.88
N THR A 104 13.55 -1.33 13.66
CA THR A 104 13.49 -0.48 12.47
C THR A 104 12.31 -0.87 11.60
N ARG A 105 11.51 0.10 11.20
CA ARG A 105 10.50 -0.10 10.16
C ARG A 105 11.11 0.17 8.80
N TYR A 106 10.54 -0.49 7.82
CA TYR A 106 10.83 -0.23 6.42
C TYR A 106 9.62 0.44 5.78
N TYR A 107 9.84 1.52 5.02
CA TYR A 107 8.80 1.98 4.11
C TYR A 107 8.79 1.02 2.96
N GLY A 108 8.04 0.02 3.01
CA GLY A 108 8.28 -0.60 1.92
C GLY A 108 7.75 -1.94 1.59
N GLY A 109 7.20 -1.94 0.55
CA GLY A 109 6.59 -3.05 0.07
C GLY A 109 5.11 -3.09 0.42
N TYR A 110 4.64 -2.55 1.50
CA TYR A 110 3.23 -2.51 1.87
C TYR A 110 2.72 -1.10 2.05
N GLY A 111 1.66 -0.76 1.28
CA GLY A 111 0.97 0.52 1.33
C GLY A 111 -0.45 0.37 1.86
N TYR A 112 -0.91 1.39 2.55
CA TYR A 112 -2.23 1.46 3.16
C TYR A 112 -3.20 2.26 2.30
N ASN A 113 -4.45 1.80 2.18
CA ASN A 113 -5.53 2.48 1.47
C ASN A 113 -6.01 3.70 2.27
N TYR A 114 -5.22 4.75 2.24
CA TYR A 114 -5.46 5.95 3.03
C TYR A 114 -6.60 6.82 2.49
N GLN A 115 -6.93 6.68 1.22
CA GLN A 115 -7.94 7.53 0.59
C GLN A 115 -9.36 7.17 1.01
N TYR A 116 -9.58 5.97 1.50
CA TYR A 116 -10.90 5.50 1.92
C TYR A 116 -10.95 5.07 3.38
N LEU A 117 -9.84 4.61 3.96
CA LEU A 117 -9.84 4.10 5.33
C LEU A 117 -9.39 5.14 6.36
N GLY A 118 -8.40 5.97 6.06
CA GLY A 118 -8.01 7.01 7.00
C GLY A 118 -6.90 7.91 6.51
N ASN A 119 -7.16 9.21 6.50
CA ASN A 119 -6.22 10.22 6.06
C ASN A 119 -6.12 11.35 7.08
N SER A 120 -4.97 11.46 7.72
CA SER A 120 -4.67 12.52 8.68
C SER A 120 -3.94 13.73 8.05
N ARG A 121 -3.68 13.69 6.75
CA ARG A 121 -2.97 14.74 5.99
C ARG A 121 -3.74 15.09 4.73
N THR A 122 -4.95 15.53 4.93
CA THR A 122 -5.81 15.97 3.85
C THR A 122 -5.33 17.29 3.24
N PRO A 123 -5.62 17.55 1.97
CA PRO A 123 -5.41 18.87 1.36
C PRO A 123 -6.15 19.98 2.12
N GLY A 124 -5.72 21.21 1.96
CA GLY A 124 -6.35 22.36 2.61
C GLY A 124 -7.86 22.40 2.37
N GLY A 125 -8.62 22.64 3.43
CA GLY A 125 -10.07 22.70 3.40
C GLY A 125 -10.81 21.36 3.57
N ILE A 126 -10.10 20.25 3.60
CA ILE A 126 -10.67 18.92 3.87
C ILE A 126 -10.26 18.46 5.26
N ALA A 127 -11.22 18.12 6.11
CA ALA A 127 -10.94 17.62 7.45
C ALA A 127 -10.26 16.22 7.39
N PRO A 128 -9.30 15.94 8.28
CA PRO A 128 -8.83 14.58 8.48
C PRO A 128 -9.99 13.64 8.79
N PHE A 129 -9.91 12.41 8.29
CA PHE A 129 -10.94 11.43 8.53
C PHE A 129 -10.36 10.05 8.87
N HIS A 130 -11.17 9.27 9.56
CA HIS A 130 -10.93 7.88 9.94
C HIS A 130 -12.23 7.13 9.71
N ALA A 131 -12.30 6.31 8.67
CA ALA A 131 -13.48 5.52 8.40
C ALA A 131 -13.75 4.53 9.56
N SER A 132 -15.02 4.28 9.84
CA SER A 132 -15.41 3.23 10.76
C SER A 132 -15.45 1.88 10.04
N VAL A 133 -15.10 0.80 10.72
CA VAL A 133 -15.29 -0.58 10.22
C VAL A 133 -16.74 -0.80 9.79
N SER A 134 -17.70 -0.27 10.56
CA SER A 134 -19.13 -0.37 10.25
C SER A 134 -19.57 0.43 9.01
N SER A 135 -18.76 1.38 8.55
CA SER A 135 -19.05 2.15 7.33
C SER A 135 -18.61 1.42 6.05
N ILE A 136 -17.85 0.34 6.18
CA ILE A 136 -17.40 -0.45 5.03
C ILE A 136 -18.48 -1.49 4.72
N ALA A 137 -19.24 -1.25 3.68
CA ALA A 137 -20.37 -2.12 3.32
C ALA A 137 -19.92 -3.51 2.82
N VAL A 138 -18.76 -3.60 2.16
CA VAL A 138 -18.24 -4.86 1.61
C VAL A 138 -16.77 -5.06 2.03
N PRO A 139 -16.51 -5.43 3.31
CA PRO A 139 -15.15 -5.61 3.82
C PRO A 139 -14.34 -6.66 3.04
N ALA A 140 -14.99 -7.75 2.58
CA ALA A 140 -14.38 -8.82 1.80
C ALA A 140 -14.01 -8.42 0.35
N ALA A 141 -14.36 -7.22 -0.06
CA ALA A 141 -13.99 -6.66 -1.37
C ALA A 141 -13.41 -5.24 -1.24
N THR A 142 -12.88 -4.89 -0.08
CA THR A 142 -12.23 -3.60 0.15
C THR A 142 -10.77 -3.81 0.51
N VAL A 143 -9.87 -3.30 -0.33
CA VAL A 143 -8.42 -3.37 -0.10
C VAL A 143 -8.06 -2.50 1.10
N ALA A 144 -7.39 -3.08 2.08
CA ALA A 144 -6.86 -2.36 3.22
C ALA A 144 -5.36 -2.04 3.06
N ILE A 145 -4.55 -3.05 2.79
CA ILE A 145 -3.10 -2.92 2.62
C ILE A 145 -2.68 -3.80 1.45
N GLY A 146 -1.67 -3.41 0.70
CA GLY A 146 -1.15 -4.23 -0.39
C GLY A 146 0.27 -3.87 -0.79
N ASP A 147 0.87 -4.71 -1.63
CA ASP A 147 2.18 -4.43 -2.21
C ASP A 147 2.14 -3.12 -3.00
N THR A 148 3.09 -2.25 -2.71
CA THR A 148 3.16 -0.93 -3.32
C THR A 148 4.55 -0.62 -3.85
N LYS A 149 4.57 0.19 -4.90
CA LYS A 149 5.78 0.82 -5.42
C LYS A 149 5.56 2.32 -5.57
N GLY A 150 6.61 3.09 -5.39
CA GLY A 150 6.64 4.50 -5.74
C GLY A 150 7.65 4.71 -6.83
N ALA A 151 7.39 5.61 -7.74
CA ALA A 151 8.38 6.08 -8.68
C ALA A 151 8.58 7.58 -8.48
N ARG A 152 9.81 8.02 -8.48
CA ARG A 152 10.17 9.43 -8.53
C ARG A 152 11.10 9.62 -9.70
N LYS A 153 10.67 10.36 -10.70
CA LYS A 153 11.51 10.71 -11.83
C LYS A 153 12.53 11.76 -11.40
N GLY A 154 13.75 11.57 -11.82
CA GLY A 154 14.73 12.67 -11.88
C GLY A 154 15.53 12.94 -10.61
N SER A 155 15.53 12.08 -9.61
CA SER A 155 16.55 12.15 -8.57
C SER A 155 17.69 11.19 -8.90
N PRO A 156 18.87 11.67 -9.30
CA PRO A 156 20.02 10.82 -9.62
C PRO A 156 20.53 10.04 -8.39
N ASP A 157 20.19 10.51 -7.19
CA ASP A 157 20.67 9.96 -5.93
C ASP A 157 19.75 8.89 -5.34
N LEU A 158 18.60 8.67 -5.94
CA LEU A 158 17.64 7.70 -5.46
C LEU A 158 17.32 6.72 -6.59
N PRO A 159 17.58 5.42 -6.41
CA PRO A 159 17.30 4.41 -7.42
C PRO A 159 15.78 4.16 -7.51
N TYR A 160 15.04 5.18 -7.81
CA TYR A 160 13.66 5.07 -8.20
C TYR A 160 13.63 4.55 -9.64
N GLY A 161 13.88 3.28 -9.76
CA GLY A 161 13.69 2.59 -11.02
C GLY A 161 12.22 2.37 -11.32
N ALA A 162 11.94 1.71 -12.42
CA ALA A 162 10.59 1.30 -12.81
C ALA A 162 9.87 0.50 -11.71
N ASP A 163 10.60 -0.12 -10.79
CA ASP A 163 10.06 -0.84 -9.64
C ASP A 163 9.76 0.04 -8.44
N GLY A 164 10.13 1.31 -8.52
CA GLY A 164 9.91 2.30 -7.49
C GLY A 164 10.37 1.91 -6.10
N SER A 165 10.81 2.87 -5.35
CA SER A 165 11.05 2.64 -3.95
C SER A 165 9.75 2.36 -3.23
N ALA A 166 9.89 1.58 -2.25
CA ALA A 166 8.81 1.23 -1.39
C ALA A 166 8.22 2.45 -0.69
N VAL A 167 6.93 2.59 -0.74
CA VAL A 167 6.15 3.62 -0.05
C VAL A 167 5.22 2.99 0.99
N TYR A 168 4.59 3.80 1.80
CA TYR A 168 3.75 3.35 2.92
C TYR A 168 2.25 3.56 2.67
N VAL A 169 1.88 4.07 1.51
CA VAL A 169 0.50 4.31 1.10
C VAL A 169 0.23 3.61 -0.23
N LEU A 170 -1.05 3.40 -0.51
CA LEU A 170 -1.52 2.77 -1.72
C LEU A 170 -2.67 3.59 -2.27
N ASP A 171 -2.54 4.04 -3.52
CA ASP A 171 -3.54 4.84 -4.19
C ASP A 171 -4.47 3.95 -5.04
N PRO A 172 -5.78 4.20 -4.98
CA PRO A 172 -6.72 3.62 -5.92
C PRO A 172 -6.48 4.17 -7.34
N PRO A 173 -6.95 3.50 -8.38
CA PRO A 173 -6.66 3.91 -9.75
C PRO A 173 -7.16 5.32 -10.09
N LEU A 174 -8.34 5.69 -9.64
CA LEU A 174 -8.96 6.99 -9.96
C LEU A 174 -8.84 8.03 -8.83
N GLY A 175 -8.31 7.66 -7.67
CA GLY A 175 -8.32 8.52 -6.50
C GLY A 175 -9.71 8.66 -5.87
N SER A 176 -9.79 9.49 -4.84
CA SER A 176 -11.04 9.76 -4.13
C SER A 176 -11.53 11.18 -4.45
N VAL A 177 -12.81 11.31 -4.81
CA VAL A 177 -13.45 12.61 -5.03
C VAL A 177 -13.45 13.43 -3.74
N ALA A 178 -13.72 12.80 -2.61
CA ALA A 178 -13.73 13.46 -1.31
C ALA A 178 -12.40 14.14 -0.95
N LEU A 179 -11.27 13.59 -1.44
CA LEU A 179 -9.94 14.15 -1.22
C LEU A 179 -9.45 15.03 -2.38
N GLY A 180 -10.23 15.16 -3.45
CA GLY A 180 -9.77 15.81 -4.68
C GLY A 180 -8.54 15.14 -5.29
N SER A 181 -8.28 13.89 -4.93
CA SER A 181 -7.10 13.16 -5.35
C SER A 181 -7.26 12.56 -6.74
N GLN A 182 -6.19 12.53 -7.48
CA GLN A 182 -6.17 11.99 -8.85
C GLN A 182 -5.85 10.49 -8.90
N GLY A 183 -5.61 9.86 -7.75
CA GLY A 183 -5.24 8.46 -7.66
C GLY A 183 -3.84 8.15 -8.16
N SER A 184 -3.57 6.88 -8.39
CA SER A 184 -2.29 6.40 -8.89
C SER A 184 -2.07 6.69 -10.39
N ARG A 185 -3.09 7.20 -11.05
CA ARG A 185 -3.05 7.60 -12.47
C ARG A 185 -2.74 9.09 -12.67
N ARG A 186 -2.04 9.70 -11.78
CA ARG A 186 -1.65 11.10 -11.93
C ARG A 186 -0.89 11.32 -13.23
N THR A 187 -1.57 11.94 -14.17
CA THR A 187 -0.94 12.71 -15.21
C THR A 187 -1.31 14.17 -15.02
N SER A 188 -0.46 15.07 -15.42
CA SER A 188 -0.76 16.51 -15.37
C SER A 188 -2.02 16.88 -16.14
N SER A 189 -2.57 15.99 -16.94
CA SER A 189 -3.60 16.36 -17.88
C SER A 189 -4.76 15.41 -18.09
N GLN A 190 -4.76 14.20 -17.69
CA GLN A 190 -5.87 13.24 -17.80
C GLN A 190 -5.37 11.78 -17.77
N PRO A 191 -6.06 10.87 -17.15
CA PRO A 191 -5.76 9.46 -17.32
C PRO A 191 -6.08 9.05 -18.76
N GLY A 192 -5.06 8.62 -19.48
CA GLY A 192 -5.28 8.02 -20.79
C GLY A 192 -6.08 6.71 -20.68
N PRO A 193 -6.93 6.38 -21.65
CA PRO A 193 -7.62 5.10 -21.68
C PRO A 193 -6.61 3.95 -21.65
N GLY A 194 -6.87 2.96 -20.82
CA GLY A 194 -6.09 1.73 -20.76
C GLY A 194 -5.02 1.63 -19.68
N ASN A 195 -4.59 2.71 -19.04
CA ASN A 195 -3.61 2.67 -17.96
C ASN A 195 -4.29 2.89 -16.60
N ALA A 196 -4.57 1.83 -15.89
CA ALA A 196 -5.16 1.91 -14.57
C ALA A 196 -4.17 2.37 -13.50
N TYR A 197 -2.98 1.79 -13.53
CA TYR A 197 -1.88 2.18 -12.64
C TYR A 197 -0.76 2.78 -13.47
N TYR A 198 -0.31 3.90 -13.04
CA TYR A 198 0.67 4.67 -13.78
C TYR A 198 2.11 4.21 -13.49
N GLU A 199 2.89 3.97 -14.53
CA GLU A 199 4.25 3.45 -14.48
C GLU A 199 5.29 4.42 -15.07
N GLY A 200 5.20 5.67 -14.86
CA GLY A 200 6.19 6.64 -15.31
C GLY A 200 5.59 7.83 -16.03
N GLY A 201 5.78 9.04 -15.50
CA GLY A 201 5.43 10.30 -16.14
C GLY A 201 6.51 10.78 -17.06
N SER A 202 6.12 11.27 -18.21
CA SER A 202 7.01 11.97 -19.13
C SER A 202 7.33 13.40 -18.67
N ASP A 203 6.56 13.93 -17.72
CA ASP A 203 6.57 15.33 -17.31
C ASP A 203 7.41 15.66 -16.08
N GLY A 204 8.09 14.66 -15.50
CA GLY A 204 8.92 14.88 -14.32
C GLY A 204 8.15 15.08 -13.02
N SER A 205 6.84 15.02 -13.02
CA SER A 205 6.03 15.14 -11.81
C SER A 205 6.18 13.92 -10.90
N ASP A 206 6.02 14.10 -9.58
CA ASP A 206 6.09 13.06 -8.54
C ASP A 206 4.91 12.07 -8.63
N ALA A 207 4.48 11.75 -9.81
CA ALA A 207 3.17 11.22 -10.08
C ALA A 207 2.93 9.77 -9.63
N HIS A 208 3.95 9.05 -9.16
CA HIS A 208 3.87 7.61 -9.02
C HIS A 208 4.11 7.05 -7.65
N ARG A 209 3.90 7.74 -6.64
CA ARG A 209 4.39 7.35 -5.33
C ARG A 209 3.55 6.31 -4.57
N ALA A 210 2.58 5.69 -5.14
CA ALA A 210 1.70 4.83 -4.36
C ALA A 210 0.96 3.80 -5.23
N THR A 211 1.63 3.33 -6.26
CA THR A 211 1.06 2.38 -7.21
C THR A 211 1.13 0.95 -6.66
N PRO A 212 0.11 0.13 -6.83
CA PRO A 212 0.19 -1.29 -6.56
C PRO A 212 1.34 -1.95 -7.32
N SER A 213 2.09 -2.82 -6.65
CA SER A 213 3.25 -3.47 -7.24
C SER A 213 2.97 -4.94 -7.53
N ASP A 214 3.13 -5.33 -8.76
CA ASP A 214 2.95 -6.69 -9.26
C ASP A 214 4.20 -7.59 -9.10
N ARG A 215 5.08 -7.24 -8.15
CA ARG A 215 6.35 -7.93 -7.87
C ARG A 215 6.21 -9.41 -7.51
N ASN A 216 5.03 -9.88 -7.17
CA ASN A 216 4.76 -11.27 -6.85
C ASN A 216 4.41 -12.08 -8.11
N ALA A 217 5.36 -12.22 -9.01
CA ALA A 217 5.20 -12.95 -10.27
C ALA A 217 4.01 -12.41 -11.13
N GLY A 218 3.94 -11.10 -11.29
CA GLY A 218 2.89 -10.42 -12.05
C GLY A 218 1.59 -10.24 -11.26
N ARG A 219 1.62 -10.42 -9.94
CA ARG A 219 0.47 -10.22 -9.04
C ARG A 219 0.80 -9.25 -7.92
N VAL A 220 -0.21 -8.55 -7.49
CA VAL A 220 -0.21 -7.69 -6.30
C VAL A 220 -0.81 -8.50 -5.15
N ASN A 221 -0.06 -8.69 -4.09
CA ASN A 221 -0.63 -9.25 -2.88
C ASN A 221 -1.33 -8.13 -2.09
N VAL A 222 -2.53 -8.39 -1.63
CA VAL A 222 -3.33 -7.47 -0.83
C VAL A 222 -3.95 -8.19 0.36
N VAL A 223 -4.24 -7.45 1.41
CA VAL A 223 -5.18 -7.86 2.46
C VAL A 223 -6.41 -6.96 2.39
N LEU A 224 -7.56 -7.57 2.49
CA LEU A 224 -8.86 -6.90 2.50
C LEU A 224 -9.24 -6.51 3.93
N VAL A 225 -10.23 -5.67 4.08
CA VAL A 225 -10.68 -5.17 5.39
C VAL A 225 -11.17 -6.28 6.32
N ASP A 226 -11.69 -7.38 5.78
CA ASP A 226 -12.08 -8.55 6.56
C ASP A 226 -10.90 -9.46 7.01
N GLY A 227 -9.66 -9.08 6.71
CA GLY A 227 -8.45 -9.84 7.02
C GLY A 227 -8.05 -10.88 5.97
N HIS A 228 -8.85 -11.07 4.93
CA HIS A 228 -8.51 -11.97 3.83
C HIS A 228 -7.31 -11.46 3.03
N ALA A 229 -6.25 -12.24 2.89
CA ALA A 229 -5.15 -11.92 1.99
C ALA A 229 -5.22 -12.73 0.70
N ARG A 230 -5.06 -12.04 -0.43
CA ARG A 230 -5.10 -12.65 -1.76
C ARG A 230 -4.10 -12.01 -2.73
N ALA A 231 -3.75 -12.76 -3.77
CA ALA A 231 -2.95 -12.26 -4.88
C ALA A 231 -3.89 -11.90 -6.06
N MET A 232 -3.85 -10.66 -6.49
CA MET A 232 -4.67 -10.12 -7.58
C MET A 232 -3.80 -9.72 -8.76
N THR A 233 -4.32 -9.83 -9.97
CA THR A 233 -3.68 -9.16 -11.11
C THR A 233 -3.93 -7.65 -11.04
N PRO A 234 -3.06 -6.81 -11.61
CA PRO A 234 -3.33 -5.37 -11.70
C PRO A 234 -4.69 -5.05 -12.32
N ALA A 235 -5.10 -5.82 -13.34
CA ALA A 235 -6.39 -5.64 -14.02
C ALA A 235 -7.61 -6.05 -13.18
N GLU A 236 -7.44 -6.94 -12.18
CA GLU A 236 -8.49 -7.19 -11.18
C GLU A 236 -8.56 -6.05 -10.19
N LEU A 237 -7.41 -5.63 -9.68
CA LEU A 237 -7.30 -4.66 -8.62
C LEU A 237 -7.74 -3.24 -9.04
N ASP A 238 -7.55 -2.89 -10.31
CA ASP A 238 -8.00 -1.62 -10.87
C ASP A 238 -9.48 -1.60 -11.28
N GLY A 239 -10.20 -2.69 -11.04
CA GLY A 239 -11.63 -2.78 -11.26
C GLY A 239 -12.06 -2.88 -12.73
N ARG A 240 -11.14 -2.83 -13.70
CA ARG A 240 -11.51 -2.85 -15.13
C ARG A 240 -12.30 -4.09 -15.56
N ARG A 241 -12.14 -5.21 -14.86
CA ARG A 241 -12.93 -6.41 -15.08
C ARG A 241 -14.38 -6.29 -14.65
N LEU A 242 -14.70 -5.31 -13.83
CA LEU A 242 -16.07 -5.02 -13.36
C LEU A 242 -16.74 -3.96 -14.23
N SER A 243 -15.99 -3.30 -15.10
CA SER A 243 -16.50 -2.26 -15.99
C SER A 243 -16.89 -2.87 -17.35
N PRO A 244 -18.09 -2.60 -17.86
CA PRO A 244 -18.51 -3.05 -19.20
C PRO A 244 -17.58 -2.59 -20.31
N ASN A 245 -16.95 -1.43 -20.13
CA ASN A 245 -16.06 -0.82 -21.12
C ASN A 245 -14.58 -1.14 -20.87
N GLY A 246 -14.26 -1.98 -19.87
CA GLY A 246 -12.89 -2.27 -19.47
C GLY A 246 -12.15 -1.07 -18.85
N GLU A 247 -12.88 -0.02 -18.46
CA GLU A 247 -12.29 1.17 -17.83
C GLU A 247 -11.99 0.93 -16.35
N PRO A 248 -10.91 1.51 -15.82
CA PRO A 248 -10.58 1.43 -14.42
C PRO A 248 -11.64 2.06 -13.52
N ASN A 249 -11.78 1.52 -12.31
CA ASN A 249 -12.68 2.05 -11.29
C ASN A 249 -12.16 1.75 -9.88
N ASN A 250 -12.82 2.29 -8.88
CA ASN A 250 -12.41 2.15 -7.49
C ASN A 250 -13.21 1.10 -6.69
N ALA A 251 -13.89 0.16 -7.36
CA ALA A 251 -14.75 -0.82 -6.66
C ALA A 251 -14.03 -1.55 -5.52
N TRP A 252 -12.80 -2.01 -5.74
CA TRP A 252 -11.98 -2.69 -4.72
C TRP A 252 -11.45 -1.77 -3.61
N TRP A 253 -11.76 -0.47 -3.65
CA TRP A 253 -11.13 0.53 -2.77
C TRP A 253 -12.13 1.30 -1.92
N ASN A 254 -13.32 1.54 -2.46
CA ASN A 254 -14.29 2.50 -1.93
C ASN A 254 -15.18 1.99 -0.80
N GLY A 255 -15.02 0.77 -0.36
CA GLY A 255 -15.78 0.19 0.76
C GLY A 255 -17.15 -0.36 0.40
N CYS A 256 -17.71 -0.03 -0.75
CA CYS A 256 -19.04 -0.47 -1.19
C CYS A 256 -19.01 -1.40 -2.41
N PHE A 257 -17.83 -1.66 -2.97
CA PHE A 257 -17.63 -2.47 -4.18
C PHE A 257 -18.46 -1.99 -5.38
N ASP A 258 -18.66 -0.69 -5.48
CA ASP A 258 -19.41 -0.05 -6.55
C ASP A 258 -18.44 0.61 -7.55
N PRO A 259 -18.42 0.19 -8.84
CA PRO A 259 -17.54 0.78 -9.85
C PRO A 259 -17.87 2.24 -10.18
N HIS A 260 -19.05 2.73 -9.81
CA HIS A 260 -19.50 4.10 -10.08
C HIS A 260 -19.15 5.09 -8.96
N VAL A 261 -18.75 4.57 -7.80
CA VAL A 261 -18.33 5.40 -6.66
C VAL A 261 -16.83 5.64 -6.70
N ARG A 262 -16.46 6.92 -6.64
CA ARG A 262 -15.09 7.39 -6.70
C ARG A 262 -14.70 8.20 -5.47
#